data_9eeee5d98821b9a95a2581b5af20efae
#
_entry.id   9eeee5d98821b9a95a2581b5af20efae
#
_cell.length_a   1.000
_cell.length_b   1.000
_cell.length_c   1.000
_cell.angle_alpha   90.00
_cell.angle_beta   90.00
_cell.angle_gamma   90.00
#
_symmetry.space_group_name_H-M   'P 1'
#
loop_
_entity.id
_entity.type
_entity.pdbx_description
1 polymer ?
#
loop_
_entity_poly.entity_id
_entity_poly.type
_entity_poly.pdbx_seq_one_letter_code
_entity_poly.pdbx_strand_id
1 'polypeptide(L)'
;MVAVLVAGLLLGIPANSQGATPKLGSKCTKINSTSGSLVCKKVGNTLVWQKKSVVKPTPSPIPVPKVSPTPTPTESPTPTPTPTPTPDPTAPSSPITFDNLDVKWTSIVARNELIAQLSKQTTPKSVVEVIAGPHVVSSQLEEEKRLLTIAETMFSKYYQPTSYQVVFFSEKDGEWADQALKTYGGGFPFSIVEEIKKWPNGCNFAFATVGKKGPIYYQCMDTRGREINDKQTAIHEYFHLVQQKYQDGPLACWLLEGSATYFGIALGVDEADPTGAAGRKFVESLAYQYNPGGNYNNPPNTRMRDLAQTSEGVIKIMTALDLRPRSPQDNCLVLGSYAAGHIATEALIAVKGFTTYMSFMESLKNGKDWQVNFEASFGISTQEFYKKLAPYFKTRI
;
A
#
# COMPACT_ATOMS: atom_id res chain seq x y z
N MET A 1 33.37 -18.07 8.66
CA MET A 1 33.84 -16.98 7.80
C MET A 1 34.30 -17.61 6.49
N VAL A 2 33.50 -17.51 5.45
CA VAL A 2 33.93 -17.82 4.07
C VAL A 2 33.28 -16.73 3.20
N ALA A 3 34.14 -15.83 2.69
CA ALA A 3 33.77 -14.81 1.74
C ALA A 3 33.73 -15.46 0.35
N VAL A 4 32.60 -15.41 -0.34
CA VAL A 4 32.48 -15.76 -1.74
C VAL A 4 32.29 -14.48 -2.55
N LEU A 5 33.34 -14.10 -3.26
CA LEU A 5 33.31 -13.10 -4.33
C LEU A 5 32.54 -13.66 -5.53
N VAL A 6 31.48 -13.01 -5.95
CA VAL A 6 30.86 -13.24 -7.25
C VAL A 6 31.14 -12.06 -8.15
N ALA A 7 32.02 -12.30 -9.14
CA ALA A 7 32.31 -11.37 -10.22
C ALA A 7 31.10 -11.26 -11.16
N GLY A 8 30.54 -10.05 -11.29
CA GLY A 8 29.46 -9.77 -12.21
C GLY A 8 29.97 -9.60 -13.65
N LEU A 9 29.50 -10.41 -14.55
CA LEU A 9 29.66 -10.27 -15.98
C LEU A 9 28.76 -9.14 -16.49
N LEU A 10 29.35 -8.05 -16.93
CA LEU A 10 28.68 -6.96 -17.66
C LEU A 10 28.38 -7.42 -19.08
N LEU A 11 27.15 -7.85 -19.35
CA LEU A 11 26.63 -7.96 -20.72
C LEU A 11 25.94 -6.66 -21.09
N GLY A 12 26.47 -6.01 -22.12
CA GLY A 12 26.00 -4.74 -22.63
C GLY A 12 24.56 -4.79 -23.11
N ILE A 13 23.73 -3.93 -22.53
CA ILE A 13 22.37 -3.64 -22.99
C ILE A 13 22.47 -2.61 -24.11
N PRO A 14 21.81 -2.79 -25.27
CA PRO A 14 21.80 -1.78 -26.32
C PRO A 14 21.11 -0.52 -25.75
N ALA A 15 21.80 0.61 -25.86
CA ALA A 15 21.30 1.92 -25.47
C ALA A 15 20.00 2.21 -26.23
N ASN A 16 18.86 2.16 -25.52
CA ASN A 16 17.64 2.77 -25.98
C ASN A 16 17.92 4.28 -26.14
N SER A 17 17.79 4.80 -27.34
CA SER A 17 17.96 6.21 -27.66
C SER A 17 17.01 7.02 -26.79
N GLN A 18 17.51 7.55 -25.69
CA GLN A 18 16.81 8.60 -24.93
C GLN A 18 16.66 9.78 -25.89
N GLY A 19 15.44 10.02 -26.34
CA GLY A 19 15.11 11.17 -27.17
C GLY A 19 15.61 12.43 -26.49
N ALA A 20 16.47 13.19 -27.15
CA ALA A 20 17.05 14.42 -26.62
C ALA A 20 15.94 15.33 -26.07
N THR A 21 16.14 15.88 -24.87
CA THR A 21 15.20 16.82 -24.25
C THR A 21 14.89 17.96 -25.22
N PRO A 22 13.62 18.23 -25.54
CA PRO A 22 13.25 19.27 -26.48
C PRO A 22 13.81 20.64 -26.08
N LYS A 23 14.39 21.35 -27.05
CA LYS A 23 14.89 22.71 -26.88
C LYS A 23 13.89 23.71 -27.45
N LEU A 24 13.77 24.89 -26.84
CA LEU A 24 12.97 25.99 -27.34
C LEU A 24 13.35 26.27 -28.83
N GLY A 25 12.34 26.35 -29.70
CA GLY A 25 12.51 26.59 -31.13
C GLY A 25 12.87 25.33 -31.97
N SER A 26 13.20 24.19 -31.37
CA SER A 26 13.41 22.97 -32.13
C SER A 26 12.11 22.38 -32.68
N LYS A 27 12.21 21.61 -33.79
CA LYS A 27 11.06 20.97 -34.42
C LYS A 27 10.38 19.96 -33.47
N CYS A 28 9.06 19.90 -33.52
CA CYS A 28 8.25 18.91 -32.84
C CYS A 28 7.29 18.22 -33.82
N THR A 29 6.75 17.08 -33.44
CA THR A 29 6.00 16.21 -34.37
C THR A 29 4.48 16.22 -34.13
N LYS A 30 4.04 16.62 -32.93
CA LYS A 30 2.61 16.58 -32.56
C LYS A 30 2.18 17.91 -31.92
N ILE A 31 1.23 18.62 -32.55
CA ILE A 31 0.70 19.88 -32.04
C ILE A 31 0.10 19.69 -30.65
N ASN A 32 0.27 20.68 -29.77
CA ASN A 32 -0.15 20.69 -28.37
C ASN A 32 0.51 19.62 -27.45
N SER A 33 1.46 18.84 -27.94
CA SER A 33 2.29 18.02 -27.05
C SER A 33 3.11 18.92 -26.11
N THR A 34 3.37 18.47 -24.89
CA THR A 34 4.10 19.25 -23.88
C THR A 34 5.35 18.49 -23.41
N SER A 35 6.41 19.24 -23.11
CA SER A 35 7.63 18.73 -22.49
C SER A 35 8.17 19.80 -21.53
N GLY A 36 8.02 19.57 -20.24
CA GLY A 36 8.33 20.55 -19.21
C GLY A 36 7.57 21.87 -19.42
N SER A 37 8.28 22.99 -19.49
CA SER A 37 7.73 24.33 -19.73
C SER A 37 7.44 24.64 -21.21
N LEU A 38 7.63 23.68 -22.12
CA LEU A 38 7.45 23.85 -23.55
C LEU A 38 6.13 23.23 -24.03
N VAL A 39 5.56 23.79 -25.09
CA VAL A 39 4.41 23.27 -25.82
C VAL A 39 4.69 23.34 -27.33
N CYS A 40 4.33 22.27 -28.04
CA CYS A 40 4.49 22.22 -29.50
C CYS A 40 3.40 23.03 -30.17
N LYS A 41 3.76 24.10 -30.89
CA LYS A 41 2.83 24.97 -31.61
C LYS A 41 3.20 25.07 -33.09
N LYS A 42 2.20 25.34 -33.93
CA LYS A 42 2.40 25.62 -35.35
C LYS A 42 2.84 27.07 -35.51
N VAL A 43 3.97 27.28 -36.17
CA VAL A 43 4.48 28.61 -36.58
C VAL A 43 4.73 28.55 -38.09
N GLY A 44 3.90 29.26 -38.83
CA GLY A 44 3.85 29.11 -40.29
C GLY A 44 3.49 27.65 -40.66
N ASN A 45 4.31 27.02 -41.49
CA ASN A 45 4.13 25.60 -41.89
C ASN A 45 4.91 24.59 -41.06
N THR A 46 5.53 25.01 -39.95
CA THR A 46 6.39 24.13 -39.13
C THR A 46 5.87 24.03 -37.71
N LEU A 47 5.98 22.83 -37.12
CA LEU A 47 5.71 22.63 -35.69
C LEU A 47 7.01 22.83 -34.89
N VAL A 48 6.97 23.71 -33.87
CA VAL A 48 8.13 24.05 -33.04
C VAL A 48 7.77 24.14 -31.57
N TRP A 49 8.74 23.85 -30.69
CA TRP A 49 8.61 23.97 -29.27
C TRP A 49 8.65 25.43 -28.82
N GLN A 50 7.60 25.92 -28.17
CA GLN A 50 7.47 27.26 -27.59
C GLN A 50 7.24 27.20 -26.07
N LYS A 51 7.55 28.27 -25.34
CA LYS A 51 7.20 28.38 -23.93
C LYS A 51 5.69 28.40 -23.75
N LYS A 52 5.18 27.70 -22.72
CA LYS A 52 3.80 27.82 -22.29
C LYS A 52 3.53 29.27 -21.84
N SER A 53 2.53 29.95 -22.41
CA SER A 53 2.10 31.26 -21.94
C SER A 53 1.43 31.08 -20.58
N VAL A 54 2.00 31.68 -19.54
CA VAL A 54 1.33 31.82 -18.23
C VAL A 54 0.38 32.99 -18.39
N VAL A 55 -0.91 32.74 -18.53
CA VAL A 55 -1.93 33.77 -18.46
C VAL A 55 -2.01 34.22 -17.00
N LYS A 56 -1.48 35.41 -16.71
CA LYS A 56 -1.65 36.04 -15.39
C LYS A 56 -3.14 36.36 -15.23
N PRO A 57 -3.82 35.88 -14.19
CA PRO A 57 -5.23 36.25 -14.00
C PRO A 57 -5.34 37.75 -13.80
N THR A 58 -6.15 38.39 -14.64
CA THR A 58 -6.55 39.76 -14.47
C THR A 58 -7.35 39.87 -13.18
N PRO A 59 -7.05 40.83 -12.27
CA PRO A 59 -7.84 40.99 -11.06
C PRO A 59 -9.27 41.37 -11.45
N SER A 60 -10.24 40.59 -11.00
CA SER A 60 -11.67 40.93 -11.10
C SER A 60 -11.95 42.24 -10.35
N PRO A 61 -12.77 43.13 -10.91
CA PRO A 61 -13.15 44.34 -10.21
C PRO A 61 -13.94 43.98 -8.94
N ILE A 62 -13.58 44.66 -7.85
CA ILE A 62 -14.24 44.55 -6.54
C ILE A 62 -15.70 44.97 -6.70
N PRO A 63 -16.68 44.13 -6.34
CA PRO A 63 -18.09 44.53 -6.37
C PRO A 63 -18.36 45.60 -5.32
N VAL A 64 -18.94 46.72 -5.75
CA VAL A 64 -19.48 47.75 -4.86
C VAL A 64 -20.60 47.12 -4.03
N PRO A 65 -20.67 47.32 -2.69
CA PRO A 65 -21.72 46.77 -1.87
C PRO A 65 -23.08 47.39 -2.26
N LYS A 66 -23.95 46.57 -2.83
CA LYS A 66 -25.34 46.94 -3.08
C LYS A 66 -26.08 46.81 -1.77
N VAL A 67 -26.62 47.95 -1.30
CA VAL A 67 -27.48 47.99 -0.10
C VAL A 67 -28.65 47.06 -0.33
N SER A 68 -28.74 46.02 0.49
CA SER A 68 -29.80 45.02 0.42
C SER A 68 -31.04 45.57 1.14
N PRO A 69 -32.26 45.48 0.56
CA PRO A 69 -33.48 45.80 1.27
C PRO A 69 -33.71 44.84 2.42
N THR A 70 -34.21 45.35 3.53
CA THR A 70 -34.61 44.61 4.74
C THR A 70 -35.48 43.43 4.38
N PRO A 71 -35.14 42.20 4.80
CA PRO A 71 -35.94 41.03 4.47
C PRO A 71 -37.29 41.08 5.22
N THR A 72 -38.35 40.94 4.48
CA THR A 72 -39.68 40.62 4.99
C THR A 72 -39.62 39.23 5.67
N PRO A 73 -40.27 39.02 6.82
CA PRO A 73 -40.28 37.70 7.46
C PRO A 73 -40.89 36.66 6.52
N THR A 74 -40.07 35.77 6.02
CA THR A 74 -40.53 34.60 5.24
C THR A 74 -40.98 33.54 6.23
N GLU A 75 -42.20 33.07 6.07
CA GLU A 75 -42.70 31.92 6.85
C GLU A 75 -41.72 30.76 6.73
N SER A 76 -41.42 30.16 7.89
CA SER A 76 -40.51 29.00 8.00
C SER A 76 -41.04 27.86 7.13
N PRO A 77 -40.25 27.33 6.18
CA PRO A 77 -40.71 26.22 5.35
C PRO A 77 -40.99 25.02 6.26
N THR A 78 -42.17 24.42 6.07
CA THR A 78 -42.52 23.14 6.65
C THR A 78 -41.39 22.15 6.40
N PRO A 79 -40.84 21.45 7.42
CA PRO A 79 -39.76 20.54 7.23
C PRO A 79 -40.15 19.47 6.19
N THR A 80 -39.45 19.46 5.09
CA THR A 80 -39.55 18.40 4.08
C THR A 80 -39.23 17.09 4.81
N PRO A 81 -40.08 16.05 4.69
CA PRO A 81 -39.79 14.75 5.32
C PRO A 81 -38.40 14.30 4.86
N THR A 82 -37.51 14.09 5.82
CA THR A 82 -36.20 13.49 5.57
C THR A 82 -36.42 12.19 4.81
N PRO A 83 -35.82 11.98 3.65
CA PRO A 83 -36.00 10.73 2.93
C PRO A 83 -35.59 9.60 3.88
N THR A 84 -36.50 8.66 4.07
CA THR A 84 -36.21 7.41 4.78
C THR A 84 -34.98 6.80 4.10
N PRO A 85 -33.88 6.53 4.84
CA PRO A 85 -32.70 5.95 4.23
C PRO A 85 -33.13 4.67 3.52
N THR A 86 -32.93 4.62 2.21
CA THR A 86 -33.11 3.39 1.44
C THR A 86 -32.22 2.34 2.10
N PRO A 87 -32.73 1.14 2.45
CA PRO A 87 -31.92 0.11 3.05
C PRO A 87 -30.71 -0.11 2.15
N ASP A 88 -29.55 0.12 2.69
CA ASP A 88 -28.29 -0.10 2.01
C ASP A 88 -28.27 -1.59 1.62
N PRO A 89 -28.07 -1.96 0.34
CA PRO A 89 -28.10 -3.35 -0.13
C PRO A 89 -26.90 -4.17 0.37
N THR A 90 -26.42 -3.94 1.57
CA THR A 90 -25.06 -4.20 2.05
C THR A 90 -24.91 -5.43 2.91
N ALA A 91 -25.95 -6.22 3.12
CA ALA A 91 -25.77 -7.48 3.82
C ALA A 91 -25.98 -8.66 2.85
N PRO A 92 -25.05 -9.63 2.80
CA PRO A 92 -25.31 -10.86 2.09
C PRO A 92 -26.49 -11.57 2.74
N SER A 93 -27.34 -12.19 1.92
CA SER A 93 -28.49 -12.99 2.39
C SER A 93 -28.05 -14.26 3.15
N SER A 94 -26.77 -14.61 3.07
CA SER A 94 -26.16 -15.77 3.73
C SER A 94 -24.75 -15.42 4.20
N PRO A 95 -24.26 -16.04 5.30
CA PRO A 95 -22.89 -15.86 5.75
C PRO A 95 -21.86 -16.19 4.66
N ILE A 96 -20.75 -15.45 4.65
CA ILE A 96 -19.59 -15.79 3.80
C ILE A 96 -18.93 -17.04 4.40
N THR A 97 -18.65 -18.00 3.55
CA THR A 97 -17.97 -19.26 3.88
C THR A 97 -16.86 -19.53 2.86
N PHE A 98 -16.00 -20.51 3.10
CA PHE A 98 -15.01 -20.91 2.11
C PHE A 98 -15.61 -21.47 0.80
N ASP A 99 -16.88 -21.87 0.81
CA ASP A 99 -17.57 -22.43 -0.36
C ASP A 99 -18.24 -21.36 -1.24
N ASN A 100 -18.36 -20.12 -0.76
CA ASN A 100 -19.02 -19.03 -1.49
C ASN A 100 -18.21 -17.72 -1.49
N LEU A 101 -16.88 -17.80 -1.47
CA LEU A 101 -16.00 -16.62 -1.43
C LEU A 101 -16.14 -15.69 -2.64
N ASP A 102 -16.54 -16.21 -3.81
CA ASP A 102 -16.66 -15.46 -5.05
C ASP A 102 -17.88 -14.53 -5.12
N VAL A 103 -18.70 -14.49 -4.08
CA VAL A 103 -19.79 -13.53 -4.00
C VAL A 103 -19.26 -12.11 -3.86
N LYS A 104 -19.96 -11.16 -4.47
CA LYS A 104 -19.58 -9.73 -4.52
C LYS A 104 -19.38 -9.06 -3.15
N TRP A 105 -19.86 -9.68 -2.07
CA TRP A 105 -19.86 -9.12 -0.71
C TRP A 105 -18.61 -9.43 0.10
N THR A 106 -17.77 -10.34 -0.32
CA THR A 106 -16.65 -10.85 0.49
C THR A 106 -15.71 -9.74 0.96
N SER A 107 -15.26 -8.85 0.06
CA SER A 107 -14.42 -7.72 0.43
C SER A 107 -15.11 -6.71 1.35
N ILE A 108 -16.40 -6.47 1.11
CA ILE A 108 -17.21 -5.55 1.91
C ILE A 108 -17.40 -6.10 3.32
N VAL A 109 -17.71 -7.39 3.46
CA VAL A 109 -17.86 -8.06 4.77
C VAL A 109 -16.55 -8.02 5.55
N ALA A 110 -15.44 -8.36 4.90
CA ALA A 110 -14.12 -8.33 5.54
C ALA A 110 -13.78 -6.91 6.04
N ARG A 111 -13.98 -5.90 5.23
CA ARG A 111 -13.72 -4.50 5.60
C ARG A 111 -14.65 -4.02 6.71
N ASN A 112 -15.95 -4.30 6.62
CA ASN A 112 -16.92 -3.91 7.65
C ASN A 112 -16.59 -4.55 9.00
N GLU A 113 -16.09 -5.78 9.01
CA GLU A 113 -15.57 -6.42 10.22
C GLU A 113 -14.42 -5.61 10.82
N LEU A 114 -13.45 -5.14 10.03
CA LEU A 114 -12.36 -4.29 10.53
C LEU A 114 -12.89 -2.97 11.12
N ILE A 115 -13.78 -2.29 10.44
CA ILE A 115 -14.36 -1.02 10.91
C ILE A 115 -15.14 -1.23 12.22
N ALA A 116 -15.92 -2.32 12.30
CA ALA A 116 -16.64 -2.69 13.51
C ALA A 116 -15.69 -3.03 14.68
N GLN A 117 -14.53 -3.62 14.40
CA GLN A 117 -13.51 -3.88 15.41
C GLN A 117 -12.79 -2.59 15.83
N LEU A 118 -12.42 -1.74 14.87
CA LEU A 118 -11.76 -0.45 15.13
C LEU A 118 -12.62 0.41 16.07
N SER A 119 -13.94 0.47 15.84
CA SER A 119 -14.86 1.26 16.66
C SER A 119 -14.97 0.79 18.13
N LYS A 120 -14.55 -0.43 18.45
CA LYS A 120 -14.54 -1.01 19.80
C LYS A 120 -13.22 -0.82 20.53
N GLN A 121 -12.18 -0.35 19.85
CA GLN A 121 -10.86 -0.20 20.44
C GLN A 121 -10.72 1.12 21.20
N THR A 122 -9.77 1.14 22.12
CA THR A 122 -9.44 2.33 22.90
C THR A 122 -8.28 3.10 22.28
N THR A 123 -8.21 4.38 22.59
CA THR A 123 -7.08 5.23 22.19
C THR A 123 -5.74 4.61 22.59
N PRO A 124 -4.75 4.58 21.71
CA PRO A 124 -3.44 4.02 22.00
C PRO A 124 -2.73 4.79 23.12
N LYS A 125 -1.88 4.08 23.85
CA LYS A 125 -1.06 4.62 24.94
C LYS A 125 0.44 4.62 24.63
N SER A 126 0.83 4.18 23.45
CA SER A 126 2.24 4.16 23.05
C SER A 126 2.78 5.56 22.87
N VAL A 127 4.05 5.76 23.23
CA VAL A 127 4.78 6.99 22.94
C VAL A 127 5.46 6.83 21.58
N VAL A 128 5.03 7.63 20.61
CA VAL A 128 5.63 7.64 19.27
C VAL A 128 6.68 8.72 19.18
N GLU A 129 7.94 8.36 18.93
CA GLU A 129 9.00 9.30 18.59
C GLU A 129 9.05 9.46 17.07
N VAL A 130 8.48 10.56 16.57
CA VAL A 130 8.46 10.87 15.13
C VAL A 130 9.71 11.70 14.79
N ILE A 131 10.51 11.20 13.87
CA ILE A 131 11.77 11.77 13.41
C ILE A 131 11.60 12.05 11.91
N ALA A 132 11.65 13.32 11.51
CA ALA A 132 11.42 13.71 10.13
C ALA A 132 12.66 14.38 9.51
N GLY A 133 12.99 13.99 8.29
CA GLY A 133 14.03 14.62 7.48
C GLY A 133 13.63 16.03 7.04
N PRO A 134 14.63 16.87 6.70
CA PRO A 134 14.41 18.29 6.42
C PRO A 134 13.52 18.57 5.19
N HIS A 135 13.36 17.62 4.28
CA HIS A 135 12.57 17.79 3.06
C HIS A 135 11.23 17.05 3.06
N VAL A 136 10.87 16.46 4.22
CA VAL A 136 9.55 15.82 4.38
C VAL A 136 8.44 16.89 4.31
N VAL A 137 7.42 16.63 3.51
CA VAL A 137 6.30 17.55 3.34
C VAL A 137 5.37 17.45 4.55
N SER A 138 5.13 18.58 5.23
CA SER A 138 4.39 18.61 6.50
C SER A 138 2.97 18.04 6.40
N SER A 139 2.26 18.29 5.29
CA SER A 139 0.90 17.75 5.11
C SER A 139 0.88 16.22 4.95
N GLN A 140 1.89 15.65 4.28
CA GLN A 140 2.06 14.20 4.19
C GLN A 140 2.42 13.62 5.56
N LEU A 141 3.31 14.27 6.31
CA LEU A 141 3.68 13.84 7.65
C LEU A 141 2.48 13.78 8.60
N GLU A 142 1.59 14.77 8.55
CA GLU A 142 0.38 14.77 9.40
C GLU A 142 -0.59 13.66 8.99
N GLU A 143 -0.72 13.38 7.70
CA GLU A 143 -1.56 12.26 7.22
C GLU A 143 -0.98 10.91 7.68
N GLU A 144 0.34 10.70 7.58
CA GLU A 144 0.98 9.46 8.06
C GLU A 144 0.84 9.28 9.58
N LYS A 145 0.93 10.34 10.37
CA LYS A 145 0.65 10.30 11.82
C LYS A 145 -0.80 9.92 12.10
N ARG A 146 -1.74 10.43 11.31
CA ARG A 146 -3.16 10.06 11.42
C ARG A 146 -3.37 8.58 11.14
N LEU A 147 -2.76 8.05 10.08
CA LEU A 147 -2.82 6.64 9.70
C LEU A 147 -2.18 5.74 10.76
N LEU A 148 -1.06 6.18 11.36
CA LEU A 148 -0.46 5.50 12.50
C LEU A 148 -1.42 5.40 13.68
N THR A 149 -2.14 6.48 14.00
CA THR A 149 -3.13 6.45 15.09
C THR A 149 -4.23 5.43 14.82
N ILE A 150 -4.66 5.27 13.56
CA ILE A 150 -5.60 4.22 13.15
C ILE A 150 -5.00 2.83 13.41
N ALA A 151 -3.76 2.60 12.98
CA ALA A 151 -3.08 1.32 13.17
C ALA A 151 -2.89 0.99 14.66
N GLU A 152 -2.37 1.92 15.44
CA GLU A 152 -2.22 1.76 16.90
C GLU A 152 -3.55 1.43 17.57
N THR A 153 -4.62 2.12 17.20
CA THR A 153 -5.96 1.89 17.73
C THR A 153 -6.43 0.49 17.35
N MET A 154 -6.36 0.13 16.07
CA MET A 154 -6.81 -1.17 15.56
C MET A 154 -6.14 -2.35 16.25
N PHE A 155 -4.84 -2.25 16.48
CA PHE A 155 -4.05 -3.34 17.03
C PHE A 155 -3.76 -3.21 18.52
N SER A 156 -4.30 -2.21 19.23
CA SER A 156 -4.00 -1.90 20.64
C SER A 156 -4.16 -3.08 21.59
N LYS A 157 -5.15 -3.93 21.36
CA LYS A 157 -5.38 -5.16 22.13
C LYS A 157 -4.25 -6.19 21.93
N TYR A 158 -3.65 -6.25 20.77
CA TYR A 158 -2.69 -7.28 20.37
C TYR A 158 -1.25 -6.81 20.50
N TYR A 159 -1.00 -5.55 20.19
CA TYR A 159 0.33 -4.96 20.22
C TYR A 159 0.26 -3.52 20.70
N GLN A 160 0.84 -3.27 21.86
CA GLN A 160 0.94 -1.93 22.42
C GLN A 160 2.33 -1.77 23.05
N PRO A 161 3.35 -1.41 22.25
CA PRO A 161 4.67 -1.13 22.79
C PRO A 161 4.61 0.11 23.69
N THR A 162 5.43 0.17 24.72
CA THR A 162 5.56 1.37 25.56
C THR A 162 5.97 2.59 24.74
N SER A 163 6.92 2.37 23.81
CA SER A 163 7.35 3.36 22.84
C SER A 163 7.84 2.69 21.55
N TYR A 164 7.78 3.42 20.44
CA TYR A 164 8.42 3.06 19.20
C TYR A 164 8.84 4.31 18.41
N GLN A 165 9.69 4.12 17.41
CA GLN A 165 10.23 5.20 16.62
C GLN A 165 9.74 5.11 15.16
N VAL A 166 9.55 6.25 14.53
CA VAL A 166 9.23 6.35 13.12
C VAL A 166 10.14 7.37 12.47
N VAL A 167 10.83 6.98 11.42
CA VAL A 167 11.74 7.84 10.67
C VAL A 167 11.17 8.09 9.29
N PHE A 168 10.67 9.30 9.08
CA PHE A 168 10.21 9.77 7.77
C PHE A 168 11.32 10.55 7.07
N PHE A 169 11.54 10.27 5.80
CA PHE A 169 12.51 10.98 4.97
C PHE A 169 11.99 11.07 3.53
N SER A 170 12.54 11.99 2.75
CA SER A 170 12.19 12.14 1.34
C SER A 170 13.30 11.58 0.43
N GLU A 171 13.04 11.53 -0.87
CA GLU A 171 14.08 11.22 -1.87
C GLU A 171 15.27 12.19 -1.85
N LYS A 172 15.13 13.34 -1.17
CA LYS A 172 16.19 14.36 -1.02
C LYS A 172 17.00 14.19 0.26
N ASP A 173 16.54 13.33 1.17
CA ASP A 173 17.10 13.17 2.51
C ASP A 173 17.99 11.93 2.66
N GLY A 174 18.48 11.34 1.56
CA GLY A 174 19.18 10.04 1.59
C GLY A 174 20.36 9.99 2.57
N GLU A 175 21.27 10.97 2.52
CA GLU A 175 22.42 11.04 3.44
C GLU A 175 21.97 11.23 4.89
N TRP A 176 20.97 12.08 5.11
CA TRP A 176 20.38 12.28 6.42
C TRP A 176 19.74 10.98 6.95
N ALA A 177 19.03 10.24 6.10
CA ALA A 177 18.40 8.97 6.46
C ALA A 177 19.44 7.87 6.74
N ASP A 178 20.55 7.80 6.01
CA ASP A 178 21.68 6.94 6.32
C ASP A 178 22.29 7.26 7.69
N GLN A 179 22.38 8.55 8.05
CA GLN A 179 22.82 8.95 9.39
C GLN A 179 21.77 8.61 10.46
N ALA A 180 20.49 8.74 10.17
CA ALA A 180 19.41 8.31 11.06
C ALA A 180 19.50 6.79 11.33
N LEU A 181 19.73 5.96 10.30
CA LEU A 181 19.98 4.51 10.47
C LEU A 181 21.14 4.23 11.43
N LYS A 182 22.26 4.94 11.31
CA LYS A 182 23.39 4.79 12.22
C LYS A 182 23.04 5.20 13.66
N THR A 183 22.22 6.24 13.79
CA THR A 183 21.83 6.81 15.09
C THR A 183 20.82 5.92 15.81
N TYR A 184 19.74 5.56 15.14
CA TYR A 184 18.60 4.85 15.74
C TYR A 184 18.66 3.33 15.57
N GLY A 185 19.47 2.84 14.63
CA GLY A 185 19.62 1.42 14.34
C GLY A 185 18.56 0.94 13.34
N GLY A 186 18.46 -0.38 13.20
CA GLY A 186 17.45 -0.99 12.36
C GLY A 186 17.98 -1.96 11.32
N GLY A 187 19.31 -2.16 11.24
CA GLY A 187 19.91 -3.28 10.50
C GLY A 187 19.57 -3.35 9.00
N PHE A 188 19.21 -2.23 8.37
CA PHE A 188 18.98 -2.20 6.94
C PHE A 188 20.28 -2.54 6.20
N PRO A 189 20.30 -3.56 5.32
CA PRO A 189 21.53 -4.07 4.75
C PRO A 189 22.13 -3.16 3.67
N PHE A 190 21.43 -2.11 3.26
CA PHE A 190 21.83 -1.20 2.20
C PHE A 190 21.91 0.24 2.70
N SER A 191 22.65 1.08 1.96
CA SER A 191 22.55 2.53 2.12
C SER A 191 21.20 3.03 1.61
N ILE A 192 20.55 3.91 2.34
CA ILE A 192 19.32 4.58 1.91
C ILE A 192 19.58 5.38 0.62
N VAL A 193 20.75 6.01 0.51
CA VAL A 193 21.16 6.73 -0.71
C VAL A 193 21.15 5.80 -1.92
N GLU A 194 21.71 4.59 -1.81
CA GLU A 194 21.74 3.63 -2.91
C GLU A 194 20.35 3.07 -3.21
N GLU A 195 19.51 2.93 -2.19
CA GLU A 195 18.12 2.50 -2.40
C GLU A 195 17.30 3.56 -3.15
N ILE A 196 17.40 4.83 -2.74
CA ILE A 196 16.73 5.95 -3.41
C ILE A 196 17.11 6.02 -4.92
N LYS A 197 18.37 5.76 -5.27
CA LYS A 197 18.83 5.77 -6.66
C LYS A 197 18.11 4.76 -7.56
N LYS A 198 17.57 3.68 -7.00
CA LYS A 198 16.78 2.69 -7.74
C LYS A 198 15.40 3.21 -8.15
N TRP A 199 14.97 4.33 -7.58
CA TRP A 199 13.66 4.93 -7.79
C TRP A 199 13.75 6.26 -8.56
N PRO A 200 13.95 6.24 -9.88
CA PRO A 200 14.25 7.45 -10.67
C PRO A 200 13.14 8.51 -10.66
N ASN A 201 11.95 8.11 -10.17
CA ASN A 201 10.77 8.96 -10.10
C ASN A 201 10.32 9.27 -8.67
N GLY A 202 11.21 9.31 -7.69
CA GLY A 202 10.94 9.50 -6.28
C GLY A 202 11.31 8.27 -5.47
N CYS A 203 10.92 8.21 -4.23
CA CYS A 203 11.09 7.01 -3.44
C CYS A 203 9.71 6.46 -2.99
N ASN A 204 9.63 5.14 -2.89
CA ASN A 204 8.43 4.46 -2.43
C ASN A 204 8.85 3.13 -1.80
N PHE A 205 9.52 3.23 -0.65
CA PHE A 205 9.88 2.07 0.14
C PHE A 205 9.83 2.40 1.63
N ALA A 206 9.50 1.40 2.41
CA ALA A 206 9.50 1.45 3.84
C ALA A 206 9.98 0.10 4.38
N PHE A 207 10.35 0.06 5.64
CA PHE A 207 10.69 -1.19 6.31
C PHE A 207 10.59 -1.04 7.83
N ALA A 208 10.01 -2.04 8.46
CA ALA A 208 9.91 -2.15 9.91
C ALA A 208 10.97 -3.11 10.48
N THR A 209 11.54 -2.76 11.62
CA THR A 209 12.64 -3.52 12.22
C THR A 209 12.76 -3.24 13.73
N VAL A 210 13.82 -3.75 14.34
CA VAL A 210 14.17 -3.44 15.74
C VAL A 210 15.40 -2.51 15.74
N GLY A 211 15.20 -1.30 16.26
CA GLY A 211 16.26 -0.32 16.46
C GLY A 211 16.92 -0.42 17.82
N LYS A 212 17.78 0.55 18.15
CA LYS A 212 18.52 0.58 19.43
C LYS A 212 17.63 0.82 20.65
N LYS A 213 16.48 1.47 20.48
CA LYS A 213 15.53 1.78 21.56
C LYS A 213 14.24 0.95 21.49
N GLY A 214 14.17 -0.04 20.62
CA GLY A 214 12.98 -0.87 20.42
C GLY A 214 12.45 -0.85 18.99
N PRO A 215 11.15 -1.10 18.80
CA PRO A 215 10.53 -1.14 17.47
C PRO A 215 10.73 0.17 16.74
N ILE A 216 11.06 0.09 15.46
CA ILE A 216 11.26 1.26 14.59
C ILE A 216 10.84 0.92 13.17
N TYR A 217 10.28 1.87 12.44
CA TYR A 217 10.19 1.76 11.00
C TYR A 217 10.66 3.03 10.29
N TYR A 218 11.09 2.84 9.06
CA TYR A 218 11.58 3.88 8.15
C TYR A 218 10.66 3.95 6.95
N GLN A 219 10.31 5.16 6.53
CA GLN A 219 9.45 5.37 5.36
C GLN A 219 9.99 6.50 4.49
N CYS A 220 10.22 6.19 3.21
CA CYS A 220 10.55 7.18 2.20
C CYS A 220 9.29 7.77 1.60
N MET A 221 9.15 9.09 1.73
CA MET A 221 7.97 9.85 1.30
C MET A 221 8.30 10.65 0.04
N ASP A 222 7.63 10.35 -1.08
CA ASP A 222 7.81 11.08 -2.33
C ASP A 222 7.30 12.51 -2.22
N THR A 223 8.19 13.51 -2.38
CA THR A 223 7.81 14.95 -2.32
C THR A 223 6.85 15.37 -3.44
N ARG A 224 6.57 14.52 -4.42
CA ARG A 224 5.66 14.79 -5.55
C ARG A 224 4.22 14.37 -5.29
N GLY A 225 3.91 13.85 -4.12
CA GLY A 225 2.55 13.51 -3.68
C GLY A 225 1.92 12.38 -4.50
N ARG A 226 2.37 11.16 -4.30
CA ARG A 226 1.66 9.97 -4.79
C ARG A 226 0.55 9.62 -3.82
N GLU A 227 -0.60 10.24 -4.01
CA GLU A 227 -1.73 10.19 -3.07
C GLU A 227 -2.24 8.78 -2.73
N ILE A 228 -2.09 7.80 -3.61
CA ILE A 228 -2.75 6.49 -3.44
C ILE A 228 -1.87 5.50 -2.67
N ASN A 229 -0.56 5.47 -2.92
CA ASN A 229 0.33 4.53 -2.26
C ASN A 229 0.64 4.93 -0.81
N ASP A 230 0.60 6.23 -0.51
CA ASP A 230 1.02 6.76 0.78
C ASP A 230 0.02 6.43 1.90
N LYS A 231 -1.28 6.33 1.57
CA LYS A 231 -2.33 6.05 2.58
C LYS A 231 -2.30 4.65 3.19
N GLN A 232 -1.56 3.72 2.64
CA GLN A 232 -1.46 2.37 3.21
C GLN A 232 -0.18 2.13 4.02
N THR A 233 0.89 2.89 3.76
CA THR A 233 2.24 2.52 4.20
C THR A 233 2.40 2.55 5.72
N ALA A 234 1.93 3.58 6.41
CA ALA A 234 2.02 3.65 7.87
C ALA A 234 1.33 2.48 8.57
N ILE A 235 0.14 2.08 8.09
CA ILE A 235 -0.61 0.95 8.67
C ILE A 235 0.08 -0.38 8.34
N HIS A 236 0.58 -0.53 7.12
CA HIS A 236 1.34 -1.69 6.65
C HIS A 236 2.58 -1.91 7.53
N GLU A 237 3.41 -0.90 7.69
CA GLU A 237 4.63 -0.99 8.47
C GLU A 237 4.35 -1.21 9.97
N TYR A 238 3.32 -0.56 10.52
CA TYR A 238 2.92 -0.83 11.89
C TYR A 238 2.49 -2.29 12.07
N PHE A 239 1.81 -2.88 11.09
CA PHE A 239 1.44 -4.28 11.17
C PHE A 239 2.65 -5.21 11.15
N HIS A 240 3.73 -4.87 10.46
CA HIS A 240 4.99 -5.61 10.57
C HIS A 240 5.55 -5.59 12.00
N LEU A 241 5.40 -4.49 12.76
CA LEU A 241 5.78 -4.47 14.18
C LEU A 241 4.88 -5.43 15.00
N VAL A 242 3.58 -5.52 14.66
CA VAL A 242 2.67 -6.51 15.28
C VAL A 242 3.12 -7.94 14.97
N GLN A 243 3.43 -8.23 13.71
CA GLN A 243 3.92 -9.54 13.27
C GLN A 243 5.21 -9.93 13.99
N GLN A 244 6.18 -9.02 14.10
CA GLN A 244 7.46 -9.25 14.81
C GLN A 244 7.26 -9.67 16.27
N LYS A 245 6.21 -9.17 16.93
CA LYS A 245 5.88 -9.59 18.29
C LYS A 245 5.51 -11.08 18.38
N TYR A 246 4.85 -11.60 17.35
CA TYR A 246 4.28 -12.96 17.37
C TYR A 246 5.06 -13.96 16.52
N GLN A 247 5.93 -13.49 15.66
CA GLN A 247 6.70 -14.35 14.76
C GLN A 247 7.90 -14.98 15.49
N ASP A 248 7.80 -16.27 15.77
CA ASP A 248 8.90 -17.08 16.32
C ASP A 248 9.41 -18.07 15.27
N GLY A 249 9.72 -17.54 14.10
CA GLY A 249 10.16 -18.32 12.95
C GLY A 249 9.75 -17.68 11.63
N PRO A 250 10.18 -18.24 10.49
CA PRO A 250 9.86 -17.68 9.19
C PRO A 250 8.38 -17.89 8.86
N LEU A 251 7.72 -16.83 8.44
CA LEU A 251 6.35 -16.80 7.97
C LEU A 251 6.30 -16.90 6.44
N ALA A 252 5.22 -17.45 5.88
CA ALA A 252 5.00 -17.42 4.44
C ALA A 252 4.96 -15.97 3.92
N CYS A 253 5.55 -15.72 2.74
CA CYS A 253 5.60 -14.37 2.19
C CYS A 253 4.22 -13.74 1.96
N TRP A 254 3.23 -14.53 1.57
CA TRP A 254 1.88 -14.03 1.40
C TRP A 254 1.21 -13.64 2.73
N LEU A 255 1.56 -14.31 3.83
CA LEU A 255 1.11 -13.91 5.17
C LEU A 255 1.84 -12.66 5.65
N LEU A 256 3.16 -12.59 5.45
CA LEU A 256 3.97 -11.47 5.92
C LEU A 256 3.54 -10.17 5.22
N GLU A 257 3.74 -10.08 3.92
CA GLU A 257 3.50 -8.86 3.15
C GLU A 257 2.02 -8.64 2.82
N GLY A 258 1.32 -9.73 2.51
CA GLY A 258 -0.07 -9.63 2.06
C GLY A 258 -1.03 -9.22 3.15
N SER A 259 -0.84 -9.64 4.39
CA SER A 259 -1.71 -9.19 5.47
C SER A 259 -1.43 -7.73 5.86
N ALA A 260 -0.16 -7.31 5.88
CA ALA A 260 0.19 -5.90 6.08
C ALA A 260 -0.44 -5.02 4.99
N THR A 261 -0.37 -5.46 3.73
CA THR A 261 -1.03 -4.80 2.59
C THR A 261 -2.54 -4.74 2.75
N TYR A 262 -3.17 -5.84 3.19
CA TYR A 262 -4.62 -5.85 3.40
C TYR A 262 -5.06 -4.81 4.44
N PHE A 263 -4.41 -4.78 5.60
CA PHE A 263 -4.75 -3.80 6.64
C PHE A 263 -4.46 -2.37 6.19
N GLY A 264 -3.34 -2.14 5.50
CA GLY A 264 -3.01 -0.83 4.95
C GLY A 264 -4.06 -0.32 3.96
N ILE A 265 -4.51 -1.17 3.04
CA ILE A 265 -5.52 -0.81 2.05
C ILE A 265 -6.90 -0.63 2.70
N ALA A 266 -7.36 -1.61 3.48
CA ALA A 266 -8.71 -1.61 4.01
C ALA A 266 -8.96 -0.47 5.03
N LEU A 267 -7.95 -0.06 5.79
CA LEU A 267 -8.04 0.97 6.81
C LEU A 267 -7.53 2.35 6.34
N GLY A 268 -6.70 2.39 5.30
CA GLY A 268 -6.11 3.63 4.79
C GLY A 268 -6.65 4.01 3.41
N VAL A 269 -6.37 3.23 2.37
CA VAL A 269 -6.76 3.55 0.97
C VAL A 269 -8.28 3.58 0.80
N ASP A 270 -8.98 2.58 1.35
CA ASP A 270 -10.43 2.44 1.26
C ASP A 270 -11.18 3.15 2.39
N GLU A 271 -10.51 3.93 3.22
CA GLU A 271 -11.14 4.63 4.36
C GLU A 271 -12.36 5.45 3.92
N ALA A 272 -12.23 6.20 2.84
CA ALA A 272 -13.29 7.02 2.28
C ALA A 272 -14.11 6.33 1.16
N ASP A 273 -13.76 5.10 0.79
CA ASP A 273 -14.41 4.35 -0.29
C ASP A 273 -15.02 3.04 0.22
N PRO A 274 -16.28 3.05 0.65
CA PRO A 274 -16.96 1.84 1.14
C PRO A 274 -17.12 0.75 0.06
N THR A 275 -16.89 1.08 -1.21
CA THR A 275 -16.98 0.09 -2.31
C THR A 275 -15.69 -0.69 -2.49
N GLY A 276 -14.57 -0.23 -1.91
CA GLY A 276 -13.24 -0.84 -2.06
C GLY A 276 -12.68 -0.76 -3.49
N ALA A 277 -13.16 0.17 -4.31
CA ALA A 277 -12.70 0.28 -5.70
C ALA A 277 -11.25 0.78 -5.82
N ALA A 278 -10.83 1.67 -4.91
CA ALA A 278 -9.47 2.19 -4.89
C ALA A 278 -8.48 1.07 -4.51
N GLY A 279 -8.75 0.34 -3.44
CA GLY A 279 -7.96 -0.81 -3.01
C GLY A 279 -7.91 -1.92 -4.06
N ARG A 280 -9.02 -2.18 -4.77
CA ARG A 280 -9.04 -3.14 -5.88
C ARG A 280 -8.03 -2.75 -6.97
N LYS A 281 -8.05 -1.51 -7.44
CA LYS A 281 -7.10 -1.02 -8.45
C LYS A 281 -5.66 -1.14 -7.99
N PHE A 282 -5.42 -0.90 -6.71
CA PHE A 282 -4.09 -1.07 -6.13
C PHE A 282 -3.63 -2.53 -6.18
N VAL A 283 -4.48 -3.47 -5.74
CA VAL A 283 -4.21 -4.92 -5.79
C VAL A 283 -3.99 -5.41 -7.22
N GLU A 284 -4.82 -4.97 -8.17
CA GLU A 284 -4.65 -5.27 -9.60
C GLU A 284 -3.29 -4.80 -10.12
N SER A 285 -2.83 -3.61 -9.71
CA SER A 285 -1.53 -3.09 -10.12
C SER A 285 -0.35 -3.90 -9.57
N LEU A 286 -0.45 -4.39 -8.34
CA LEU A 286 0.55 -5.27 -7.74
C LEU A 286 0.57 -6.65 -8.41
N ALA A 287 -0.60 -7.20 -8.71
CA ALA A 287 -0.74 -8.49 -9.38
C ALA A 287 -0.12 -8.51 -10.79
N TYR A 288 -0.09 -7.37 -11.47
CA TYR A 288 0.49 -7.25 -12.79
C TYR A 288 1.99 -7.60 -12.83
N GLN A 289 2.69 -7.42 -11.72
CA GLN A 289 4.16 -7.55 -11.63
C GLN A 289 4.62 -8.91 -11.07
N TYR A 290 3.71 -9.85 -10.86
CA TYR A 290 4.06 -11.18 -10.34
C TYR A 290 4.86 -12.02 -11.32
N ASN A 291 5.98 -12.59 -10.85
CA ASN A 291 6.82 -13.52 -11.60
C ASN A 291 7.17 -14.76 -10.76
N PRO A 292 6.45 -15.89 -10.93
CA PRO A 292 6.76 -17.11 -10.20
C PRO A 292 8.09 -17.69 -10.66
N GLY A 293 9.12 -17.60 -9.82
CA GLY A 293 10.47 -18.14 -10.07
C GLY A 293 11.40 -17.18 -10.79
N GLY A 294 10.99 -15.93 -11.03
CA GLY A 294 11.86 -14.87 -11.53
C GLY A 294 12.47 -14.05 -10.39
N ASN A 295 13.65 -13.53 -10.62
CA ASN A 295 14.16 -12.43 -9.83
C ASN A 295 13.62 -11.09 -10.39
N TYR A 296 13.79 -10.03 -9.63
CA TYR A 296 13.33 -8.66 -9.96
C TYR A 296 13.72 -8.16 -11.36
N ASN A 297 14.76 -8.73 -11.97
CA ASN A 297 15.33 -8.30 -13.23
C ASN A 297 14.81 -9.08 -14.45
N ASN A 298 13.96 -10.07 -14.24
CA ASN A 298 13.46 -10.91 -15.33
C ASN A 298 11.96 -10.68 -15.49
N PRO A 299 11.50 -9.97 -16.53
CA PRO A 299 10.07 -9.70 -16.72
C PRO A 299 9.31 -11.03 -16.81
N PRO A 300 8.14 -11.13 -16.17
CA PRO A 300 7.39 -12.37 -16.13
C PRO A 300 6.88 -12.72 -17.53
N ASN A 301 7.19 -13.93 -17.97
CA ASN A 301 6.51 -14.51 -19.12
C ASN A 301 5.07 -14.94 -18.78
N THR A 302 4.73 -15.01 -17.47
CA THR A 302 3.42 -15.44 -17.00
C THR A 302 2.93 -14.47 -15.94
N ARG A 303 1.84 -13.77 -16.22
CA ARG A 303 1.22 -12.83 -15.30
C ARG A 303 0.41 -13.58 -14.24
N MET A 304 0.32 -13.01 -13.02
CA MET A 304 -0.55 -13.56 -11.98
C MET A 304 -2.00 -13.74 -12.49
N ARG A 305 -2.50 -12.76 -13.24
CA ARG A 305 -3.84 -12.79 -13.85
C ARG A 305 -4.06 -14.00 -14.77
N ASP A 306 -3.06 -14.39 -15.53
CA ASP A 306 -3.17 -15.53 -16.46
C ASP A 306 -3.18 -16.86 -15.67
N LEU A 307 -2.34 -16.98 -14.64
CA LEU A 307 -2.35 -18.14 -13.75
C LEU A 307 -3.66 -18.25 -12.97
N ALA A 308 -4.18 -17.15 -12.46
CA ALA A 308 -5.39 -17.12 -11.64
C ALA A 308 -6.67 -17.48 -12.37
N GLN A 309 -6.62 -17.76 -13.69
CA GLN A 309 -7.79 -18.23 -14.43
C GLN A 309 -8.21 -19.66 -14.05
N THR A 310 -7.33 -20.44 -13.43
CA THR A 310 -7.58 -21.83 -13.01
C THR A 310 -7.28 -22.01 -11.52
N SER A 311 -7.94 -22.99 -10.89
CA SER A 311 -7.66 -23.34 -9.49
C SER A 311 -6.22 -23.83 -9.30
N GLU A 312 -5.68 -24.60 -10.25
CA GLU A 312 -4.30 -25.05 -10.25
C GLU A 312 -3.32 -23.88 -10.32
N GLY A 313 -3.64 -22.87 -11.11
CA GLY A 313 -2.83 -21.66 -11.20
C GLY A 313 -2.81 -20.88 -9.88
N VAL A 314 -3.94 -20.72 -9.20
CA VAL A 314 -3.99 -20.10 -7.86
C VAL A 314 -3.21 -20.91 -6.83
N ILE A 315 -3.38 -22.24 -6.81
CA ILE A 315 -2.61 -23.12 -5.93
C ILE A 315 -1.11 -22.94 -6.18
N LYS A 316 -0.69 -22.87 -7.46
CA LYS A 316 0.71 -22.65 -7.83
C LYS A 316 1.23 -21.29 -7.33
N ILE A 317 0.44 -20.22 -7.47
CA ILE A 317 0.79 -18.89 -6.94
C ILE A 317 0.98 -18.96 -5.43
N MET A 318 -0.02 -19.45 -4.71
CA MET A 318 0.00 -19.46 -3.24
C MET A 318 1.11 -20.37 -2.69
N THR A 319 1.30 -21.58 -3.25
CA THR A 319 2.36 -22.51 -2.85
C THR A 319 3.77 -21.90 -3.12
N ALA A 320 3.93 -21.16 -4.22
CA ALA A 320 5.20 -20.47 -4.46
C ALA A 320 5.48 -19.38 -3.42
N LEU A 321 4.43 -18.75 -2.89
CA LEU A 321 4.51 -17.72 -1.86
C LEU A 321 4.52 -18.26 -0.42
N ASP A 322 4.32 -19.57 -0.23
CA ASP A 322 4.61 -20.27 1.04
C ASP A 322 6.11 -20.37 1.32
N LEU A 323 6.93 -20.22 0.27
CA LEU A 323 8.37 -20.30 0.40
C LEU A 323 8.87 -19.16 1.30
N ARG A 324 9.65 -19.57 2.28
CA ARG A 324 10.35 -18.67 3.20
C ARG A 324 11.51 -18.01 2.49
N PRO A 325 11.81 -16.76 2.76
CA PRO A 325 13.09 -16.19 2.36
C PRO A 325 14.22 -17.07 2.92
N ARG A 326 15.04 -17.62 2.04
CA ARG A 326 16.19 -18.46 2.45
C ARG A 326 17.39 -17.61 2.84
N SER A 327 17.36 -16.32 2.52
CA SER A 327 18.40 -15.36 2.85
C SER A 327 17.79 -13.98 3.13
N PRO A 328 18.50 -13.08 3.81
CA PRO A 328 18.07 -11.69 3.96
C PRO A 328 17.89 -10.94 2.63
N GLN A 329 18.44 -11.48 1.53
CA GLN A 329 18.26 -10.94 0.18
C GLN A 329 17.03 -11.52 -0.53
N ASP A 330 16.55 -12.68 -0.09
CA ASP A 330 15.27 -13.28 -0.52
C ASP A 330 14.14 -12.71 0.34
N ASN A 331 14.04 -11.40 0.35
CA ASN A 331 12.94 -10.75 1.03
C ASN A 331 11.62 -11.07 0.29
N CYS A 332 10.52 -11.08 1.01
CA CYS A 332 9.19 -11.29 0.44
C CYS A 332 8.72 -10.17 -0.51
N LEU A 333 9.64 -9.31 -0.99
CA LEU A 333 9.40 -8.19 -1.90
C LEU A 333 9.00 -8.62 -3.32
N VAL A 334 8.52 -9.83 -3.48
CA VAL A 334 7.84 -10.22 -4.70
C VAL A 334 6.46 -9.59 -4.65
N LEU A 335 6.19 -8.62 -5.51
CA LEU A 335 4.91 -7.88 -5.54
C LEU A 335 3.68 -8.79 -5.59
N GLY A 336 3.85 -10.03 -6.07
CA GLY A 336 2.85 -11.07 -5.97
C GLY A 336 2.45 -11.46 -4.55
N SER A 337 3.35 -11.38 -3.57
CA SER A 337 3.01 -11.67 -2.17
C SER A 337 2.07 -10.62 -1.59
N TYR A 338 2.23 -9.37 -1.96
CA TYR A 338 1.34 -8.27 -1.60
C TYR A 338 -0.07 -8.49 -2.13
N ALA A 339 -0.22 -8.74 -3.45
CA ALA A 339 -1.52 -8.94 -4.07
C ALA A 339 -2.21 -10.24 -3.62
N ALA A 340 -1.52 -11.37 -3.73
CA ALA A 340 -2.09 -12.68 -3.39
C ALA A 340 -2.42 -12.79 -1.90
N GLY A 341 -1.53 -12.28 -1.05
CA GLY A 341 -1.74 -12.30 0.39
C GLY A 341 -2.82 -11.33 0.86
N HIS A 342 -2.98 -10.16 0.20
CA HIS A 342 -4.11 -9.28 0.42
C HIS A 342 -5.43 -10.05 0.19
N ILE A 343 -5.59 -10.67 -0.98
CA ILE A 343 -6.80 -11.41 -1.34
C ILE A 343 -7.06 -12.57 -0.36
N ALA A 344 -6.02 -13.29 0.05
CA ALA A 344 -6.11 -14.39 1.00
C ALA A 344 -6.52 -13.90 2.39
N THR A 345 -5.91 -12.81 2.88
CA THR A 345 -6.22 -12.23 4.20
C THR A 345 -7.66 -11.69 4.24
N GLU A 346 -8.08 -11.00 3.18
CA GLU A 346 -9.44 -10.53 3.01
C GLU A 346 -10.45 -11.68 3.10
N ALA A 347 -10.21 -12.79 2.39
CA ALA A 347 -11.04 -13.98 2.43
C ALA A 347 -11.11 -14.61 3.83
N LEU A 348 -9.98 -14.74 4.52
CA LEU A 348 -9.92 -15.29 5.87
C LEU A 348 -10.72 -14.45 6.87
N ILE A 349 -10.61 -13.13 6.79
CA ILE A 349 -11.34 -12.21 7.67
C ILE A 349 -12.83 -12.20 7.33
N ALA A 350 -13.22 -12.27 6.05
CA ALA A 350 -14.62 -12.37 5.65
C ALA A 350 -15.31 -13.62 6.23
N VAL A 351 -14.60 -14.76 6.28
CA VAL A 351 -15.16 -16.05 6.72
C VAL A 351 -15.07 -16.25 8.22
N LYS A 352 -13.98 -15.87 8.85
CA LYS A 352 -13.65 -16.20 10.25
C LYS A 352 -13.56 -14.99 11.18
N GLY A 353 -13.58 -13.79 10.64
CA GLY A 353 -13.48 -12.54 11.39
C GLY A 353 -12.06 -12.16 11.79
N PHE A 354 -11.88 -10.89 12.08
CA PHE A 354 -10.59 -10.29 12.49
C PHE A 354 -10.02 -10.93 13.77
N THR A 355 -10.87 -11.18 14.77
CA THR A 355 -10.41 -11.78 16.04
C THR A 355 -9.78 -13.14 15.83
N THR A 356 -10.38 -13.99 14.99
CA THR A 356 -9.80 -15.31 14.65
C THR A 356 -8.48 -15.16 13.93
N TYR A 357 -8.41 -14.21 12.98
CA TYR A 357 -7.16 -13.91 12.27
C TYR A 357 -6.04 -13.50 13.24
N MET A 358 -6.32 -12.61 14.19
CA MET A 358 -5.34 -12.19 15.18
C MET A 358 -4.97 -13.30 16.17
N SER A 359 -5.91 -14.16 16.55
CA SER A 359 -5.60 -15.35 17.35
C SER A 359 -4.69 -16.34 16.64
N PHE A 360 -4.86 -16.48 15.31
CA PHE A 360 -3.90 -17.20 14.48
C PHE A 360 -2.51 -16.57 14.55
N MET A 361 -2.40 -15.23 14.36
CA MET A 361 -1.11 -14.53 14.50
C MET A 361 -0.48 -14.76 15.88
N GLU A 362 -1.25 -14.68 16.96
CA GLU A 362 -0.77 -14.96 18.33
C GLU A 362 -0.25 -16.38 18.50
N SER A 363 -0.87 -17.34 17.84
CA SER A 363 -0.47 -18.75 17.90
C SER A 363 0.89 -19.04 17.29
N LEU A 364 1.42 -18.18 16.44
CA LEU A 364 2.73 -18.36 15.79
C LEU A 364 3.91 -18.38 16.78
N LYS A 365 3.71 -17.90 18.01
CA LYS A 365 4.70 -17.98 19.09
C LYS A 365 4.90 -19.38 19.69
N ASN A 366 4.07 -20.34 19.36
CA ASN A 366 4.13 -21.65 19.99
C ASN A 366 5.20 -22.59 19.41
N GLY A 367 6.04 -22.10 18.48
CA GLY A 367 7.12 -22.85 17.82
C GLY A 367 6.65 -23.94 16.85
N LYS A 368 5.34 -24.06 16.61
CA LYS A 368 4.80 -24.97 15.61
C LYS A 368 4.92 -24.36 14.21
N ASP A 369 4.88 -25.22 13.20
CA ASP A 369 4.77 -24.79 11.82
C ASP A 369 3.51 -23.91 11.64
N TRP A 370 3.63 -22.84 10.88
CA TRP A 370 2.55 -21.90 10.66
C TRP A 370 1.33 -22.57 9.97
N GLN A 371 1.55 -23.58 9.14
CA GLN A 371 0.46 -24.31 8.46
C GLN A 371 -0.37 -25.13 9.47
N VAL A 372 0.27 -25.71 10.48
CA VAL A 372 -0.43 -26.39 11.59
C VAL A 372 -1.28 -25.40 12.38
N ASN A 373 -0.73 -24.23 12.68
CA ASN A 373 -1.47 -23.17 13.36
C ASN A 373 -2.62 -22.62 12.50
N PHE A 374 -2.40 -22.52 11.18
CA PHE A 374 -3.42 -22.11 10.21
C PHE A 374 -4.63 -23.05 10.23
N GLU A 375 -4.38 -24.36 10.07
CA GLU A 375 -5.45 -25.37 10.09
C GLU A 375 -6.22 -25.37 11.42
N ALA A 376 -5.50 -25.30 12.54
CA ALA A 376 -6.13 -25.23 13.86
C ALA A 376 -7.02 -23.98 14.04
N SER A 377 -6.62 -22.84 13.47
CA SER A 377 -7.35 -21.56 13.63
C SER A 377 -8.53 -21.44 12.67
N PHE A 378 -8.35 -21.87 11.43
CA PHE A 378 -9.35 -21.65 10.37
C PHE A 378 -10.21 -22.89 10.07
N GLY A 379 -9.81 -24.08 10.56
CA GLY A 379 -10.54 -25.33 10.36
C GLY A 379 -10.44 -25.88 8.93
N ILE A 380 -9.40 -25.46 8.19
CA ILE A 380 -9.14 -25.86 6.82
C ILE A 380 -7.63 -25.88 6.59
N SER A 381 -7.11 -26.89 5.88
CA SER A 381 -5.70 -26.91 5.51
C SER A 381 -5.37 -25.80 4.51
N THR A 382 -4.09 -25.38 4.45
CA THR A 382 -3.66 -24.36 3.48
C THR A 382 -3.94 -24.79 2.03
N GLN A 383 -3.71 -26.05 1.70
CA GLN A 383 -3.96 -26.57 0.36
C GLN A 383 -5.45 -26.53 -0.02
N GLU A 384 -6.33 -26.90 0.89
CA GLU A 384 -7.76 -26.82 0.66
C GLU A 384 -8.23 -25.36 0.60
N PHE A 385 -7.69 -24.49 1.46
CA PHE A 385 -7.95 -23.05 1.41
C PHE A 385 -7.60 -22.47 0.04
N TYR A 386 -6.43 -22.81 -0.54
CA TYR A 386 -6.03 -22.27 -1.85
C TYR A 386 -6.98 -22.72 -2.97
N LYS A 387 -7.51 -23.92 -2.90
CA LYS A 387 -8.56 -24.39 -3.84
C LYS A 387 -9.84 -23.57 -3.71
N LYS A 388 -10.29 -23.35 -2.46
CA LYS A 388 -11.49 -22.56 -2.17
C LYS A 388 -11.33 -21.08 -2.48
N LEU A 389 -10.11 -20.56 -2.37
CA LEU A 389 -9.76 -19.18 -2.69
C LEU A 389 -9.83 -18.89 -4.21
N ALA A 390 -9.60 -19.88 -5.06
CA ALA A 390 -9.41 -19.69 -6.48
C ALA A 390 -10.55 -18.95 -7.21
N PRO A 391 -11.83 -19.27 -7.00
CA PRO A 391 -12.93 -18.52 -7.62
C PRO A 391 -12.91 -17.04 -7.23
N TYR A 392 -12.67 -16.75 -5.94
CA TYR A 392 -12.58 -15.40 -5.41
C TYR A 392 -11.38 -14.64 -5.96
N PHE A 393 -10.22 -15.30 -5.97
CA PHE A 393 -8.96 -14.73 -6.47
C PHE A 393 -9.14 -14.16 -7.88
N LYS A 394 -9.81 -14.93 -8.77
CA LYS A 394 -10.12 -14.51 -10.13
C LYS A 394 -10.97 -13.23 -10.20
N THR A 395 -11.83 -12.99 -9.22
CA THR A 395 -12.67 -11.77 -9.20
C THR A 395 -11.92 -10.52 -8.75
N ARG A 396 -10.72 -10.69 -8.19
CA ARG A 396 -9.96 -9.61 -7.56
C ARG A 396 -8.79 -9.09 -8.39
N ILE A 397 -8.43 -9.77 -9.50
CA ILE A 397 -7.30 -9.40 -10.36
C ILE A 397 -7.64 -9.43 -11.86
#